data_2e49f2d468b32e74d3840c2ab0a0a3d5
#
_entry.id   2e49f2d468b32e74d3840c2ab0a0a3d5
#
_cell.length_a   1.000
_cell.length_b   1.000
_cell.length_c   1.000
_cell.angle_alpha   90.00
_cell.angle_beta   90.00
_cell.angle_gamma   90.00
#
_symmetry.space_group_name_H-M   'P 1'
#
loop_
_entity.id
_entity.type
_entity.pdbx_description
1 polymer ?
#
loop_
_entity_poly.entity_id
_entity_poly.type
_entity_poly.pdbx_seq_one_letter_code
_entity_poly.pdbx_strand_id
1 'polypeptide(L)'
;MIFTPKNERSVYKLKDGTRVPSCTTITGVMRKEALERWNNIMGLRHINTATYVDELAKAGTLAHYLAECDIQGMERYLPYVAEFDAIDRDRAETSLVKYHEWRSQHDIEVVAVEKDLVSETMRYGGKLDLIIILDGVLTLADIKTSKAIYEDQYAQVAGYWMLAHENGYDVKKAGILRLGRDPSEGFEWKEMENVDLQERRFKACRELYEVSGLLRKAAA
;
A
#
# COMPACT_ATOMS: atom_id res chain seq x y z
N MET A 1 5.37 18.60 -16.42
CA MET A 1 4.96 19.25 -15.13
C MET A 1 5.71 18.57 -14.02
N ILE A 2 6.29 19.31 -13.08
CA ILE A 2 7.06 18.72 -11.95
C ILE A 2 6.07 18.27 -10.88
N PHE A 3 6.20 17.03 -10.42
CA PHE A 3 5.38 16.47 -9.35
C PHE A 3 6.06 16.67 -7.98
N THR A 4 5.42 17.46 -7.12
CA THR A 4 5.89 17.68 -5.75
C THR A 4 5.05 16.81 -4.81
N PRO A 5 5.64 15.81 -4.13
CA PRO A 5 4.90 14.93 -3.25
C PRO A 5 4.39 15.69 -2.01
N LYS A 6 3.19 15.35 -1.56
CA LYS A 6 2.67 15.86 -0.30
C LYS A 6 3.20 15.00 0.85
N ASN A 7 4.06 15.58 1.68
CA ASN A 7 4.63 14.91 2.87
C ASN A 7 3.63 14.73 4.02
N GLU A 8 2.35 14.93 3.81
CA GLU A 8 1.34 14.83 4.86
C GLU A 8 0.68 13.44 4.84
N ARG A 9 0.60 12.82 6.02
CA ARG A 9 -0.22 11.62 6.19
C ARG A 9 -1.66 11.96 5.86
N SER A 10 -2.27 11.20 4.95
CA SER A 10 -3.68 11.38 4.60
C SER A 10 -4.56 11.28 5.84
N VAL A 11 -5.40 12.30 6.05
CA VAL A 11 -6.40 12.33 7.12
C VAL A 11 -7.76 12.10 6.47
N TYR A 12 -8.35 10.95 6.71
CA TYR A 12 -9.65 10.59 6.17
C TYR A 12 -10.76 11.13 7.05
N LYS A 13 -11.77 11.73 6.41
CA LYS A 13 -12.95 12.29 7.08
C LYS A 13 -14.21 11.89 6.33
N LEU A 14 -15.26 11.58 7.08
CA LEU A 14 -16.61 11.43 6.54
C LEU A 14 -17.18 12.80 6.11
N LYS A 15 -18.31 12.77 5.42
CA LYS A 15 -19.02 13.99 4.98
C LYS A 15 -19.42 14.91 6.15
N ASP A 16 -19.66 14.33 7.34
CA ASP A 16 -19.94 15.07 8.56
C ASP A 16 -18.69 15.65 9.26
N GLY A 17 -17.50 15.46 8.67
CA GLY A 17 -16.21 15.90 9.22
C GLY A 17 -15.58 14.95 10.23
N THR A 18 -16.23 13.86 10.61
CA THR A 18 -15.70 12.86 11.54
C THR A 18 -14.44 12.21 10.97
N ARG A 19 -13.35 12.21 11.74
CA ARG A 19 -12.12 11.48 11.38
C ARG A 19 -12.32 9.98 11.49
N VAL A 20 -11.79 9.25 10.51
CA VAL A 20 -11.85 7.79 10.45
C VAL A 20 -10.45 7.19 10.26
N PRO A 21 -10.24 5.92 10.70
CA PRO A 21 -8.96 5.25 10.53
C PRO A 21 -8.67 4.97 9.06
N SER A 22 -7.37 4.79 8.74
CA SER A 22 -6.98 4.28 7.43
C SER A 22 -7.17 2.77 7.34
N CYS A 23 -7.26 2.27 6.11
CA CYS A 23 -7.26 0.84 5.81
C CYS A 23 -6.06 0.12 6.46
N THR A 24 -4.86 0.66 6.33
CA THR A 24 -3.63 0.13 6.96
C THR A 24 -3.67 0.15 8.48
N THR A 25 -4.28 1.16 9.09
CA THR A 25 -4.48 1.21 10.55
C THR A 25 -5.38 0.07 11.03
N ILE A 26 -6.44 -0.23 10.27
CA ILE A 26 -7.38 -1.32 10.56
C ILE A 26 -6.69 -2.67 10.44
N THR A 27 -5.98 -2.94 9.34
CA THR A 27 -5.29 -4.22 9.14
C THR A 27 -4.10 -4.41 10.09
N GLY A 28 -3.63 -3.33 10.70
CA GLY A 28 -2.60 -3.36 11.75
C GLY A 28 -2.97 -4.15 13.01
N VAL A 29 -4.25 -4.53 13.20
CA VAL A 29 -4.69 -5.41 14.30
C VAL A 29 -4.33 -6.89 14.06
N MET A 30 -3.96 -7.26 12.83
CA MET A 30 -3.58 -8.62 12.49
C MET A 30 -2.24 -8.99 13.14
N ARG A 31 -2.20 -10.18 13.71
CA ARG A 31 -0.95 -10.76 14.19
C ARG A 31 -0.07 -11.14 13.00
N LYS A 32 1.21 -10.80 13.07
CA LYS A 32 2.21 -11.05 12.02
C LYS A 32 3.29 -12.02 12.54
N GLU A 33 2.96 -13.31 12.61
CA GLU A 33 3.87 -14.32 13.18
C GLU A 33 5.25 -14.36 12.52
N ALA A 34 5.31 -14.16 11.19
CA ALA A 34 6.58 -14.10 10.47
C ALA A 34 7.43 -12.90 10.92
N LEU A 35 6.80 -11.75 11.15
CA LEU A 35 7.46 -10.54 11.64
C LEU A 35 7.91 -10.70 13.11
N GLU A 36 7.12 -11.37 13.94
CA GLU A 36 7.50 -11.67 15.33
C GLU A 36 8.74 -12.56 15.39
N ARG A 37 8.78 -13.63 14.58
CA ARG A 37 9.96 -14.52 14.49
C ARG A 37 11.18 -13.77 13.95
N TRP A 38 10.98 -12.97 12.91
CA TRP A 38 12.06 -12.16 12.34
C TRP A 38 12.58 -11.14 13.36
N ASN A 39 11.71 -10.43 14.07
CA ASN A 39 12.10 -9.48 15.13
C ASN A 39 12.95 -10.16 16.22
N ASN A 40 12.57 -11.39 16.62
CA ASN A 40 13.36 -12.15 17.59
C ASN A 40 14.75 -12.49 17.06
N ILE A 41 14.85 -12.97 15.80
CA ILE A 41 16.14 -13.27 15.15
C ILE A 41 17.03 -12.02 15.06
N MET A 42 16.45 -10.88 14.68
CA MET A 42 17.18 -9.62 14.56
C MET A 42 17.61 -9.11 15.92
N GLY A 43 16.75 -9.23 16.95
CA GLY A 43 17.08 -8.88 18.33
C GLY A 43 18.25 -9.70 18.88
N LEU A 44 18.28 -11.00 18.61
CA LEU A 44 19.43 -11.88 18.96
C LEU A 44 20.73 -11.46 18.25
N ARG A 45 20.65 -10.77 17.13
CA ARG A 45 21.78 -10.19 16.40
C ARG A 45 22.11 -8.75 16.82
N HIS A 46 21.48 -8.24 17.87
CA HIS A 46 21.61 -6.87 18.35
C HIS A 46 21.23 -5.80 17.30
N ILE A 47 20.33 -6.12 16.35
CA ILE A 47 19.85 -5.20 15.33
C ILE A 47 18.53 -4.59 15.81
N ASN A 48 18.45 -3.26 15.81
CA ASN A 48 17.21 -2.54 16.08
C ASN A 48 16.28 -2.66 14.88
N THR A 49 15.21 -3.47 15.02
CA THR A 49 14.28 -3.72 13.92
C THR A 49 13.42 -2.53 13.57
N ALA A 50 13.14 -1.60 14.51
CA ALA A 50 12.40 -0.39 14.21
C ALA A 50 13.17 0.50 13.24
N THR A 51 14.44 0.81 13.53
CA THR A 51 15.30 1.58 12.64
C THR A 51 15.47 0.91 11.28
N TYR A 52 15.68 -0.41 11.27
CA TYR A 52 15.83 -1.17 10.03
C TYR A 52 14.57 -1.14 9.15
N VAL A 53 13.38 -1.26 9.76
CA VAL A 53 12.10 -1.18 9.02
C VAL A 53 11.85 0.23 8.51
N ASP A 54 12.19 1.26 9.29
CA ASP A 54 12.06 2.66 8.87
C ASP A 54 12.94 2.99 7.66
N GLU A 55 14.18 2.46 7.61
CA GLU A 55 15.06 2.58 6.45
C GLU A 55 14.44 1.89 5.21
N LEU A 56 13.93 0.67 5.36
CA LEU A 56 13.26 -0.02 4.26
C LEU A 56 11.99 0.70 3.80
N ALA A 57 11.25 1.35 4.69
CA ALA A 57 10.06 2.11 4.37
C ALA A 57 10.39 3.37 3.55
N LYS A 58 11.53 4.03 3.79
CA LYS A 58 11.99 5.18 3.01
C LYS A 58 12.20 4.80 1.54
N ALA A 59 12.94 3.73 1.27
CA ALA A 59 13.12 3.22 -0.09
C ALA A 59 11.78 2.90 -0.77
N GLY A 60 10.83 2.31 -0.03
CA GLY A 60 9.48 2.05 -0.50
C GLY A 60 8.72 3.31 -0.86
N THR A 61 8.77 4.32 0.00
CA THR A 61 8.13 5.64 -0.25
C THR A 61 8.68 6.29 -1.52
N LEU A 62 9.99 6.26 -1.70
CA LEU A 62 10.61 6.80 -2.90
C LEU A 62 10.23 5.99 -4.15
N ALA A 63 10.18 4.66 -4.06
CA ALA A 63 9.79 3.80 -5.18
C ALA A 63 8.35 4.09 -5.66
N HIS A 64 7.39 4.25 -4.71
CA HIS A 64 6.02 4.67 -5.05
C HIS A 64 6.01 6.02 -5.76
N TYR A 65 6.74 7.01 -5.22
CA TYR A 65 6.85 8.34 -5.85
C TYR A 65 7.42 8.27 -7.27
N LEU A 66 8.48 7.49 -7.49
CA LEU A 66 9.08 7.34 -8.81
C LEU A 66 8.13 6.66 -9.80
N ALA A 67 7.43 5.61 -9.36
CA ALA A 67 6.41 4.93 -10.16
C ALA A 67 5.24 5.87 -10.49
N GLU A 68 4.79 6.68 -9.52
CA GLU A 68 3.73 7.67 -9.73
C GLU A 68 4.13 8.73 -10.77
N CYS A 69 5.35 9.28 -10.68
CA CYS A 69 5.86 10.22 -11.68
C CYS A 69 5.83 9.61 -13.09
N ASP A 70 6.30 8.37 -13.23
CA ASP A 70 6.36 7.67 -14.50
C ASP A 70 4.95 7.40 -15.07
N ILE A 71 4.05 6.89 -14.21
CA ILE A 71 2.66 6.59 -14.59
C ILE A 71 1.93 7.83 -15.09
N GLN A 72 2.13 8.98 -14.44
CA GLN A 72 1.50 10.25 -14.77
C GLN A 72 2.23 11.04 -15.86
N GLY A 73 3.40 10.59 -16.34
CA GLY A 73 4.24 11.30 -17.27
C GLY A 73 4.75 12.64 -16.70
N MET A 74 4.99 12.71 -15.40
CA MET A 74 5.44 13.89 -14.69
C MET A 74 6.95 13.84 -14.43
N GLU A 75 7.60 15.01 -14.43
CA GLU A 75 8.99 15.12 -14.05
C GLU A 75 9.16 14.97 -12.53
N ARG A 76 10.21 14.29 -12.11
CA ARG A 76 10.61 14.11 -10.73
C ARG A 76 11.03 15.42 -10.07
N TYR A 77 10.59 15.70 -8.87
CA TYR A 77 11.08 16.82 -8.06
C TYR A 77 12.42 16.45 -7.41
N LEU A 78 13.51 16.82 -8.05
CA LEU A 78 14.86 16.43 -7.64
C LEU A 78 15.21 16.79 -6.18
N PRO A 79 14.81 17.97 -5.61
CA PRO A 79 15.05 18.25 -4.20
C PRO A 79 14.43 17.19 -3.26
N TYR A 80 13.24 16.67 -3.57
CA TYR A 80 12.62 15.60 -2.79
C TYR A 80 13.42 14.28 -2.89
N VAL A 81 13.84 13.91 -4.10
CA VAL A 81 14.68 12.71 -4.30
C VAL A 81 16.01 12.84 -3.55
N ALA A 82 16.54 14.05 -3.44
CA ALA A 82 17.80 14.31 -2.73
C ALA A 82 17.68 14.17 -1.19
N GLU A 83 16.46 14.15 -0.61
CA GLU A 83 16.26 13.90 0.82
C GLU A 83 16.57 12.44 1.23
N PHE A 84 16.60 11.53 0.25
CA PHE A 84 16.90 10.11 0.48
C PHE A 84 18.38 9.83 0.29
N ASP A 85 18.93 8.93 1.07
CA ASP A 85 20.32 8.52 0.91
C ASP A 85 20.57 7.71 -0.36
N ALA A 86 21.84 7.41 -0.65
CA ALA A 86 22.21 6.69 -1.88
C ALA A 86 21.66 5.27 -1.93
N ILE A 87 21.55 4.58 -0.79
CA ILE A 87 21.04 3.21 -0.69
C ILE A 87 19.54 3.19 -0.95
N ASP A 88 18.79 4.13 -0.36
CA ASP A 88 17.36 4.26 -0.57
C ASP A 88 17.02 4.58 -2.03
N ARG A 89 17.81 5.47 -2.65
CA ARG A 89 17.66 5.80 -4.08
C ARG A 89 17.94 4.60 -4.98
N ASP A 90 19.02 3.87 -4.74
CA ASP A 90 19.37 2.68 -5.52
C ASP A 90 18.28 1.61 -5.44
N ARG A 91 17.75 1.34 -4.24
CA ARG A 91 16.65 0.41 -4.02
C ARG A 91 15.36 0.86 -4.71
N ALA A 92 15.04 2.15 -4.66
CA ALA A 92 13.86 2.70 -5.29
C ALA A 92 13.95 2.65 -6.83
N GLU A 93 15.11 2.99 -7.40
CA GLU A 93 15.35 2.86 -8.84
C GLU A 93 15.31 1.40 -9.29
N THR A 94 15.84 0.47 -8.49
CA THR A 94 15.71 -0.97 -8.76
C THR A 94 14.24 -1.38 -8.83
N SER A 95 13.42 -0.94 -7.87
CA SER A 95 11.97 -1.21 -7.90
C SER A 95 11.29 -0.59 -9.12
N LEU A 96 11.69 0.61 -9.54
CA LEU A 96 11.17 1.26 -10.75
C LEU A 96 11.52 0.45 -12.01
N VAL A 97 12.74 -0.09 -12.11
CA VAL A 97 13.11 -0.99 -13.21
C VAL A 97 12.17 -2.19 -13.26
N LYS A 98 11.88 -2.81 -12.08
CA LYS A 98 10.94 -3.93 -12.01
C LYS A 98 9.50 -3.55 -12.37
N TYR A 99 9.08 -2.33 -12.06
CA TYR A 99 7.82 -1.79 -12.54
C TYR A 99 7.79 -1.70 -14.08
N HIS A 100 8.86 -1.19 -14.71
CA HIS A 100 8.94 -1.12 -16.17
C HIS A 100 8.97 -2.51 -16.84
N GLU A 101 9.68 -3.48 -16.24
CA GLU A 101 9.68 -4.87 -16.69
C GLU A 101 8.26 -5.45 -16.67
N TRP A 102 7.49 -5.24 -15.61
CA TRP A 102 6.10 -5.66 -15.52
C TRP A 102 5.23 -4.91 -16.53
N ARG A 103 5.31 -3.58 -16.56
CA ARG A 103 4.50 -2.73 -17.45
C ARG A 103 4.67 -3.10 -18.92
N SER A 104 5.88 -3.47 -19.33
CA SER A 104 6.18 -3.84 -20.73
C SER A 104 5.51 -5.13 -21.21
N GLN A 105 4.97 -5.94 -20.29
CA GLN A 105 4.32 -7.21 -20.57
C GLN A 105 2.80 -7.10 -20.65
N HIS A 106 2.24 -5.91 -20.39
CA HIS A 106 0.80 -5.69 -20.27
C HIS A 106 0.34 -4.47 -21.06
N ASP A 107 -0.92 -4.51 -21.51
CA ASP A 107 -1.63 -3.34 -22.00
C ASP A 107 -2.27 -2.62 -20.80
N ILE A 108 -1.83 -1.37 -20.54
CA ILE A 108 -2.23 -0.62 -19.33
C ILE A 108 -2.74 0.76 -19.71
N GLU A 109 -4.01 1.01 -19.38
CA GLU A 109 -4.61 2.33 -19.37
C GLU A 109 -4.84 2.79 -17.92
N VAL A 110 -4.38 3.99 -17.59
CA VAL A 110 -4.47 4.53 -16.22
C VAL A 110 -5.80 5.22 -16.00
N VAL A 111 -6.55 4.79 -14.98
CA VAL A 111 -7.84 5.37 -14.60
C VAL A 111 -7.68 6.30 -13.39
N ALA A 112 -6.95 5.87 -12.36
CA ALA A 112 -6.63 6.70 -11.20
C ALA A 112 -5.30 6.27 -10.55
N VAL A 113 -4.58 7.24 -9.98
CA VAL A 113 -3.30 7.05 -9.28
C VAL A 113 -3.40 7.74 -7.93
N GLU A 114 -2.85 7.14 -6.87
CA GLU A 114 -2.76 7.70 -5.50
C GLU A 114 -4.10 8.30 -5.02
N LYS A 115 -5.20 7.55 -5.24
CA LYS A 115 -6.55 8.04 -5.02
C LYS A 115 -6.98 7.88 -3.58
N ASP A 116 -7.21 9.01 -2.89
CA ASP A 116 -7.83 9.02 -1.56
C ASP A 116 -9.34 8.73 -1.69
N LEU A 117 -9.82 7.70 -1.00
CA LEU A 117 -11.23 7.32 -0.93
C LEU A 117 -11.67 7.12 0.53
N VAL A 118 -12.97 7.29 0.79
CA VAL A 118 -13.58 7.13 2.11
C VAL A 118 -14.85 6.30 2.00
N SER A 119 -15.03 5.36 2.92
CA SER A 119 -16.26 4.63 3.13
C SER A 119 -17.10 5.33 4.20
N GLU A 120 -18.26 5.82 3.80
CA GLU A 120 -19.25 6.38 4.72
C GLU A 120 -19.92 5.27 5.54
N THR A 121 -20.12 4.09 4.92
CA THR A 121 -20.82 2.95 5.53
C THR A 121 -19.97 2.27 6.59
N MET A 122 -18.70 1.97 6.29
CA MET A 122 -17.81 1.26 7.20
C MET A 122 -16.87 2.19 7.98
N ARG A 123 -16.93 3.51 7.71
CA ARG A 123 -16.23 4.57 8.44
C ARG A 123 -14.71 4.35 8.49
N TYR A 124 -14.10 4.25 7.32
CA TYR A 124 -12.64 4.21 7.13
C TYR A 124 -12.26 4.85 5.81
N GLY A 125 -10.97 5.13 5.63
CA GLY A 125 -10.46 5.63 4.37
C GLY A 125 -9.21 4.91 3.93
N GLY A 126 -8.77 5.16 2.71
CA GLY A 126 -7.56 4.62 2.16
C GLY A 126 -7.11 5.36 0.91
N LYS A 127 -5.82 5.30 0.66
CA LYS A 127 -5.23 5.77 -0.58
C LYS A 127 -4.91 4.56 -1.44
N LEU A 128 -5.56 4.45 -2.57
CA LEU A 128 -5.36 3.39 -3.53
C LEU A 128 -4.21 3.78 -4.46
N ASP A 129 -3.23 2.89 -4.63
CA ASP A 129 -2.08 3.18 -5.48
C ASP A 129 -2.50 3.35 -6.92
N LEU A 130 -3.19 2.35 -7.51
CA LEU A 130 -3.60 2.35 -8.90
C LEU A 130 -4.99 1.77 -9.12
N ILE A 131 -5.77 2.44 -9.97
CA ILE A 131 -6.92 1.83 -10.67
C ILE A 131 -6.59 1.94 -12.16
N ILE A 132 -6.51 0.81 -12.84
CA ILE A 132 -6.05 0.68 -14.23
C ILE A 132 -6.98 -0.25 -15.03
N ILE A 133 -7.01 -0.09 -16.34
CA ILE A 133 -7.45 -1.15 -17.23
C ILE A 133 -6.21 -1.97 -17.55
N LEU A 134 -6.14 -3.19 -17.01
CA LEU A 134 -5.05 -4.13 -17.20
C LEU A 134 -5.50 -5.22 -18.16
N ASP A 135 -4.91 -5.27 -19.35
CA ASP A 135 -5.29 -6.23 -20.41
C ASP A 135 -6.81 -6.26 -20.66
N GLY A 136 -7.41 -5.06 -20.72
CA GLY A 136 -8.85 -4.87 -20.98
C GLY A 136 -9.77 -5.03 -19.75
N VAL A 137 -9.23 -5.25 -18.53
CA VAL A 137 -10.05 -5.46 -17.31
C VAL A 137 -9.78 -4.35 -16.29
N LEU A 138 -10.85 -3.68 -15.81
CA LEU A 138 -10.71 -2.67 -14.74
C LEU A 138 -10.22 -3.31 -13.44
N THR A 139 -9.02 -2.99 -13.05
CA THR A 139 -8.24 -3.67 -12.01
C THR A 139 -7.70 -2.66 -10.99
N LEU A 140 -7.83 -2.99 -9.71
CA LEU A 140 -7.15 -2.31 -8.61
C LEU A 140 -5.79 -2.99 -8.38
N ALA A 141 -4.71 -2.23 -8.45
CA ALA A 141 -3.37 -2.71 -8.20
C ALA A 141 -2.73 -1.95 -7.02
N ASP A 142 -2.25 -2.70 -6.04
CA ASP A 142 -1.56 -2.19 -4.87
C ASP A 142 -0.06 -2.51 -5.00
N ILE A 143 0.78 -1.49 -5.01
CA ILE A 143 2.23 -1.64 -5.19
C ILE A 143 2.88 -1.95 -3.84
N LYS A 144 3.75 -2.95 -3.81
CA LYS A 144 4.55 -3.30 -2.64
C LYS A 144 6.00 -3.51 -3.01
N THR A 145 6.89 -2.90 -2.23
CA THR A 145 8.35 -3.09 -2.36
C THR A 145 8.90 -4.02 -1.28
N SER A 146 8.06 -4.92 -0.77
CA SER A 146 8.42 -5.92 0.23
C SER A 146 9.13 -7.13 -0.39
N LYS A 147 9.86 -7.88 0.45
CA LYS A 147 10.57 -9.08 0.02
C LYS A 147 9.62 -10.21 -0.46
N ALA A 148 8.41 -10.25 0.08
CA ALA A 148 7.36 -11.20 -0.27
C ALA A 148 5.98 -10.54 -0.10
N ILE A 149 4.94 -11.15 -0.64
CA ILE A 149 3.55 -10.78 -0.40
C ILE A 149 3.09 -11.43 0.91
N TYR A 150 2.47 -10.65 1.79
CA TYR A 150 2.04 -11.07 3.12
C TYR A 150 0.52 -11.07 3.26
N GLU A 151 0.01 -11.89 4.18
CA GLU A 151 -1.43 -12.08 4.42
C GLU A 151 -2.19 -10.79 4.75
N ASP A 152 -1.58 -9.88 5.50
CA ASP A 152 -2.18 -8.60 5.85
C ASP A 152 -2.33 -7.65 4.65
N GLN A 153 -1.50 -7.81 3.62
CA GLN A 153 -1.59 -7.05 2.38
C GLN A 153 -2.85 -7.42 1.58
N TYR A 154 -3.25 -8.70 1.56
CA TYR A 154 -4.53 -9.10 0.94
C TYR A 154 -5.73 -8.51 1.68
N ALA A 155 -5.71 -8.48 3.01
CA ALA A 155 -6.74 -7.81 3.78
C ALA A 155 -6.79 -6.30 3.48
N GLN A 156 -5.65 -5.66 3.27
CA GLN A 156 -5.56 -4.26 2.85
C GLN A 156 -6.18 -4.06 1.47
N VAL A 157 -5.83 -4.90 0.50
CA VAL A 157 -6.37 -4.84 -0.87
C VAL A 157 -7.88 -5.06 -0.86
N ALA A 158 -8.41 -5.96 -0.02
CA ALA A 158 -9.86 -6.15 0.15
C ALA A 158 -10.54 -4.89 0.71
N GLY A 159 -9.91 -4.19 1.65
CA GLY A 159 -10.39 -2.89 2.10
C GLY A 159 -10.42 -1.86 0.96
N TYR A 160 -9.40 -1.81 0.13
CA TYR A 160 -9.36 -0.93 -1.04
C TYR A 160 -10.37 -1.32 -2.12
N TRP A 161 -10.58 -2.61 -2.36
CA TRP A 161 -11.63 -3.14 -3.22
C TRP A 161 -13.02 -2.62 -2.80
N MET A 162 -13.35 -2.70 -1.52
CA MET A 162 -14.62 -2.21 -0.99
C MET A 162 -14.73 -0.68 -1.11
N LEU A 163 -13.63 0.08 -0.85
CA LEU A 163 -13.59 1.53 -1.07
C LEU A 163 -13.83 1.89 -2.54
N ALA A 164 -13.20 1.19 -3.47
CA ALA A 164 -13.38 1.43 -4.89
C ALA A 164 -14.86 1.28 -5.30
N HIS A 165 -15.49 0.17 -4.92
CA HIS A 165 -16.90 -0.08 -5.25
C HIS A 165 -17.85 0.94 -4.63
N GLU A 166 -17.68 1.28 -3.34
CA GLU A 166 -18.52 2.29 -2.67
C GLU A 166 -18.39 3.67 -3.32
N ASN A 167 -17.24 3.96 -3.92
CA ASN A 167 -16.96 5.24 -4.59
C ASN A 167 -17.15 5.19 -6.11
N GLY A 168 -17.83 4.17 -6.65
CA GLY A 168 -18.28 4.12 -8.04
C GLY A 168 -17.27 3.55 -9.04
N TYR A 169 -16.16 2.97 -8.58
CA TYR A 169 -15.24 2.23 -9.44
C TYR A 169 -15.67 0.75 -9.48
N ASP A 170 -16.21 0.30 -10.59
CA ASP A 170 -16.68 -1.08 -10.78
C ASP A 170 -15.51 -2.01 -11.15
N VAL A 171 -14.49 -2.05 -10.28
CA VAL A 171 -13.30 -2.89 -10.47
C VAL A 171 -13.69 -4.37 -10.52
N LYS A 172 -13.11 -5.11 -11.47
CA LYS A 172 -13.41 -6.53 -11.68
C LYS A 172 -12.33 -7.44 -11.13
N LYS A 173 -11.13 -6.91 -10.94
CA LYS A 173 -9.98 -7.59 -10.38
C LYS A 173 -9.25 -6.69 -9.39
N ALA A 174 -8.56 -7.31 -8.45
CA ALA A 174 -7.61 -6.61 -7.59
C ALA A 174 -6.39 -7.50 -7.34
N GLY A 175 -5.25 -6.90 -7.13
CA GLY A 175 -4.02 -7.64 -6.87
C GLY A 175 -2.92 -6.79 -6.28
N ILE A 176 -1.82 -7.46 -5.96
CA ILE A 176 -0.61 -6.87 -5.41
C ILE A 176 0.49 -6.98 -6.46
N LEU A 177 1.06 -5.84 -6.81
CA LEU A 177 2.28 -5.76 -7.61
C LEU A 177 3.47 -5.62 -6.68
N ARG A 178 4.15 -6.72 -6.40
CA ARG A 178 5.39 -6.72 -5.64
C ARG A 178 6.57 -6.39 -6.56
N LEU A 179 7.32 -5.38 -6.21
CA LEU A 179 8.53 -4.93 -6.91
C LEU A 179 9.75 -5.19 -6.03
N GLY A 180 10.71 -5.97 -6.49
CA GLY A 180 11.96 -6.19 -5.78
C GLY A 180 12.78 -4.92 -5.62
N ARG A 181 13.50 -4.82 -4.49
CA ARG A 181 14.41 -3.70 -4.16
C ARG A 181 15.88 -4.05 -4.34
N ASP A 182 16.15 -5.29 -4.64
CA ASP A 182 17.47 -5.83 -4.91
C ASP A 182 17.53 -6.29 -6.36
N PRO A 183 18.64 -6.11 -7.09
CA PRO A 183 18.78 -6.56 -8.48
C PRO A 183 18.49 -8.05 -8.69
N SER A 184 18.73 -8.88 -7.66
CA SER A 184 18.44 -10.32 -7.69
C SER A 184 16.95 -10.66 -7.52
N GLU A 185 16.14 -9.70 -7.04
CA GLU A 185 14.70 -9.85 -6.86
C GLU A 185 13.97 -9.43 -8.13
N GLY A 186 13.01 -10.24 -8.59
CA GLY A 186 12.14 -9.92 -9.72
C GLY A 186 10.95 -9.07 -9.28
N PHE A 187 9.94 -9.01 -10.13
CA PHE A 187 8.59 -8.57 -9.78
C PHE A 187 7.65 -9.77 -9.66
N GLU A 188 6.50 -9.55 -9.02
CA GLU A 188 5.44 -10.54 -8.93
C GLU A 188 4.10 -9.82 -8.98
N TRP A 189 3.23 -10.17 -9.95
CA TRP A 189 1.84 -9.79 -9.94
C TRP A 189 1.02 -10.92 -9.34
N LYS A 190 0.32 -10.66 -8.26
CA LYS A 190 -0.53 -11.64 -7.59
C LYS A 190 -1.95 -11.13 -7.47
N GLU A 191 -2.83 -11.72 -8.26
CA GLU A 191 -4.26 -11.43 -8.21
C GLU A 191 -4.85 -11.91 -6.87
N MET A 192 -5.75 -11.13 -6.30
CA MET A 192 -6.44 -11.47 -5.06
C MET A 192 -7.50 -12.54 -5.34
N GLU A 193 -7.27 -13.72 -4.79
CA GLU A 193 -8.21 -14.82 -4.80
C GLU A 193 -9.19 -14.75 -3.63
N ASN A 194 -10.32 -15.47 -3.73
CA ASN A 194 -11.31 -15.60 -2.64
C ASN A 194 -11.74 -14.23 -2.07
N VAL A 195 -12.13 -13.32 -2.97
CA VAL A 195 -12.49 -11.92 -2.64
C VAL A 195 -13.43 -11.86 -1.43
N ASP A 196 -14.50 -12.66 -1.41
CA ASP A 196 -15.47 -12.69 -0.31
C ASP A 196 -14.83 -13.02 1.05
N LEU A 197 -13.86 -13.93 1.08
CA LEU A 197 -13.14 -14.28 2.31
C LEU A 197 -12.20 -13.16 2.74
N GLN A 198 -11.55 -12.51 1.80
CA GLN A 198 -10.68 -11.37 2.08
C GLN A 198 -11.48 -10.15 2.57
N GLU A 199 -12.65 -9.88 1.99
CA GLU A 199 -13.58 -8.87 2.53
C GLU A 199 -14.03 -9.19 3.95
N ARG A 200 -14.41 -10.44 4.22
CA ARG A 200 -14.79 -10.88 5.56
C ARG A 200 -13.63 -10.71 6.55
N ARG A 201 -12.39 -11.02 6.13
CA ARG A 201 -11.19 -10.79 6.93
C ARG A 201 -11.01 -9.31 7.26
N PHE A 202 -11.14 -8.43 6.26
CA PHE A 202 -11.05 -6.99 6.50
C PHE A 202 -12.16 -6.47 7.45
N LYS A 203 -13.40 -6.91 7.26
CA LYS A 203 -14.54 -6.59 8.13
C LYS A 203 -14.29 -7.03 9.58
N ALA A 204 -13.73 -8.22 9.79
CA ALA A 204 -13.35 -8.70 11.12
C ALA A 204 -12.22 -7.83 11.75
N CYS A 205 -11.23 -7.40 10.97
CA CYS A 205 -10.21 -6.47 11.43
C CYS A 205 -10.83 -5.11 11.81
N ARG A 206 -11.77 -4.61 11.02
CA ARG A 206 -12.47 -3.35 11.29
C ARG A 206 -13.25 -3.40 12.61
N GLU A 207 -13.98 -4.50 12.85
CA GLU A 207 -14.70 -4.73 14.09
C GLU A 207 -13.76 -4.81 15.29
N LEU A 208 -12.69 -5.62 15.18
CA LEU A 208 -11.70 -5.75 16.26
C LEU A 208 -11.02 -4.41 16.58
N TYR A 209 -10.69 -3.62 15.56
CA TYR A 209 -10.13 -2.28 15.73
C TYR A 209 -11.09 -1.38 16.53
N GLU A 210 -12.39 -1.38 16.18
CA GLU A 210 -13.41 -0.55 16.82
C GLU A 210 -13.63 -0.93 18.29
N VAL A 211 -13.88 -2.21 18.53
CA VAL A 211 -14.10 -2.75 19.89
C VAL A 211 -12.89 -2.48 20.78
N SER A 212 -11.68 -2.70 20.27
CA SER A 212 -10.45 -2.39 21.01
C SER A 212 -10.31 -0.90 21.34
N GLY A 213 -10.79 -0.03 20.45
CA GLY A 213 -10.83 1.41 20.69
C GLY A 213 -11.84 1.81 21.78
N LEU A 214 -13.03 1.20 21.75
CA LEU A 214 -14.09 1.42 22.77
C LEU A 214 -13.64 0.96 24.16
N LEU A 215 -13.04 -0.25 24.26
CA LEU A 215 -12.53 -0.78 25.53
C LEU A 215 -11.43 0.11 26.13
N ARG A 216 -10.51 0.63 25.32
CA ARG A 216 -9.49 1.58 25.81
C ARG A 216 -10.11 2.87 26.36
N LYS A 217 -11.16 3.40 25.72
CA LYS A 217 -11.88 4.58 26.21
C LYS A 217 -12.67 4.33 27.48
N ALA A 218 -13.22 3.12 27.64
CA ALA A 218 -13.95 2.73 28.84
C ALA A 218 -13.04 2.49 30.05
N ALA A 219 -11.76 2.22 29.82
CA ALA A 219 -10.75 1.96 30.86
C ALA A 219 -9.95 3.24 31.26
N ALA A 220 -10.15 4.36 30.55
CA ALA A 220 -9.48 5.64 30.79
C ALA A 220 -10.36 6.60 31.62
#